data_8628407ab30bcf022db9fca15fc010de
#
_entry.id   8628407ab30bcf022db9fca15fc010de
#
_cell.length_a   1.000
_cell.length_b   1.000
_cell.length_c   1.000
_cell.angle_alpha   90.00
_cell.angle_beta   90.00
_cell.angle_gamma   90.00
#
_symmetry.space_group_name_H-M   'P 1'
#
loop_
_entity.id
_entity.type
_entity.pdbx_description
1 polymer ?
#
loop_
_entity_poly.entity_id
_entity_poly.type
_entity_poly.pdbx_seq_one_letter_code
_entity_poly.pdbx_strand_id
1 'polypeptide(L)'
;MIRKLTEADRERVMMLVGREPSLNLFIIADVENFGFESDFQELWGEFDVVDGRLKAVLLRYDGSYLPYAEGEFDVQGFAELVLSGKKKEMVSGSSPIVDRLAQEISFTKEKRLFFAELITLQEKGETETGINFQINQAGVEDVEAVCSLLDQIPEFSSSGESMRSGMRRTLESRTGRSYFVEKDGKVIAVVSSTAENSLSAMIVGVATHPEYRGQGLASYLMRRLCADLLAESRTVCLFYDNPVAGAIYKRLGFKDIGGWSMMYI
;
A
#
# COMPACT_ATOMS: atom_id res chain seq x y z
N MET A 1 6.39 17.85 -21.61
CA MET A 1 6.64 16.74 -22.57
C MET A 1 6.69 15.42 -21.81
N ILE A 2 5.83 14.46 -22.19
CA ILE A 2 5.79 13.14 -21.56
C ILE A 2 6.66 12.14 -22.34
N ARG A 3 7.41 11.30 -21.64
CA ARG A 3 8.13 10.16 -22.21
C ARG A 3 8.24 8.99 -21.21
N LYS A 4 8.52 7.79 -21.74
CA LYS A 4 8.87 6.64 -20.91
C LYS A 4 10.19 6.91 -20.19
N LEU A 5 10.25 6.50 -18.91
CA LEU A 5 11.42 6.61 -18.06
C LEU A 5 12.24 5.32 -18.11
N THR A 6 13.51 5.46 -17.83
CA THR A 6 14.50 4.37 -17.81
C THR A 6 15.35 4.45 -16.55
N GLU A 7 16.25 3.50 -16.36
CA GLU A 7 17.18 3.51 -15.22
C GLU A 7 18.01 4.81 -15.13
N ALA A 8 18.30 5.46 -16.26
CA ALA A 8 18.99 6.75 -16.28
C ALA A 8 18.19 7.90 -15.62
N ASP A 9 16.89 7.72 -15.40
CA ASP A 9 16.02 8.70 -14.76
C ASP A 9 15.82 8.43 -13.27
N ARG A 10 16.36 7.35 -12.69
CA ARG A 10 16.14 6.91 -11.30
C ARG A 10 16.32 8.04 -10.30
N GLU A 11 17.44 8.75 -10.38
CA GLU A 11 17.74 9.84 -9.45
C GLU A 11 16.66 10.95 -9.50
N ARG A 12 16.22 11.32 -10.71
CA ARG A 12 15.18 12.34 -10.90
C ARG A 12 13.82 11.88 -10.36
N VAL A 13 13.47 10.60 -10.59
CA VAL A 13 12.24 10.03 -10.06
C VAL A 13 12.29 10.03 -8.54
N MET A 14 13.36 9.48 -7.94
CA MET A 14 13.49 9.41 -6.48
C MET A 14 13.54 10.80 -5.83
N MET A 15 14.13 11.78 -6.48
CA MET A 15 14.13 13.18 -6.02
C MET A 15 12.72 13.79 -6.03
N LEU A 16 11.88 13.44 -7.01
CA LEU A 16 10.51 13.92 -7.10
C LEU A 16 9.62 13.22 -6.06
N VAL A 17 9.57 11.87 -6.09
CA VAL A 17 8.65 11.09 -5.26
C VAL A 17 9.05 11.06 -3.78
N GLY A 18 10.33 11.25 -3.48
CA GLY A 18 10.86 11.31 -2.12
C GLY A 18 10.49 12.56 -1.32
N ARG A 19 9.87 13.57 -1.95
CA ARG A 19 9.36 14.75 -1.26
C ARG A 19 8.12 14.45 -0.43
N GLU A 20 7.30 13.51 -0.89
CA GLU A 20 6.10 13.03 -0.22
C GLU A 20 6.13 11.49 -0.15
N PRO A 21 7.06 10.90 0.64
CA PRO A 21 7.37 9.48 0.58
C PRO A 21 6.18 8.58 0.96
N SER A 22 5.31 9.04 1.86
CA SER A 22 4.10 8.30 2.21
C SER A 22 3.11 8.22 1.04
N LEU A 23 2.86 9.34 0.35
CA LEU A 23 1.97 9.38 -0.82
C LEU A 23 2.52 8.57 -2.00
N ASN A 24 3.84 8.48 -2.10
CA ASN A 24 4.53 7.83 -3.21
C ASN A 24 5.09 6.44 -2.86
N LEU A 25 4.68 5.86 -1.73
CA LEU A 25 5.28 4.64 -1.22
C LEU A 25 5.32 3.49 -2.25
N PHE A 26 4.27 3.33 -3.07
CA PHE A 26 4.23 2.29 -4.09
C PHE A 26 5.20 2.59 -5.24
N ILE A 27 5.27 3.86 -5.70
CA ILE A 27 6.20 4.24 -6.76
C ILE A 27 7.64 4.03 -6.30
N ILE A 28 7.96 4.43 -5.06
CA ILE A 28 9.28 4.23 -4.46
C ILE A 28 9.60 2.73 -4.37
N ALA A 29 8.68 1.95 -3.79
CA ALA A 29 8.86 0.50 -3.63
C ALA A 29 9.08 -0.21 -4.97
N ASP A 30 8.27 0.13 -5.98
CA ASP A 30 8.34 -0.52 -7.28
C ASP A 30 9.61 -0.15 -8.03
N VAL A 31 10.06 1.10 -7.92
CA VAL A 31 11.35 1.54 -8.51
C VAL A 31 12.52 0.87 -7.79
N GLU A 32 12.51 0.77 -6.46
CA GLU A 32 13.59 0.13 -5.70
C GLU A 32 13.66 -1.37 -5.93
N ASN A 33 12.50 -2.05 -5.92
CA ASN A 33 12.45 -3.51 -5.95
C ASN A 33 12.51 -4.09 -7.37
N PHE A 34 11.98 -3.38 -8.39
CA PHE A 34 11.80 -3.93 -9.74
C PHE A 34 12.48 -3.08 -10.84
N GLY A 35 12.93 -1.85 -10.51
CA GLY A 35 13.57 -0.95 -11.47
C GLY A 35 12.62 -0.43 -12.56
N PHE A 36 13.14 -0.22 -13.76
CA PHE A 36 12.40 0.38 -14.87
C PHE A 36 12.15 -0.59 -16.05
N GLU A 37 12.76 -1.77 -16.03
CA GLU A 37 12.78 -2.71 -17.15
C GLU A 37 12.11 -4.04 -16.77
N SER A 38 10.81 -3.98 -16.44
CA SER A 38 10.01 -5.16 -16.10
C SER A 38 8.78 -5.26 -17.00
N ASP A 39 8.41 -6.46 -17.44
CA ASP A 39 7.25 -6.68 -18.32
C ASP A 39 5.93 -6.23 -17.69
N PHE A 40 5.83 -6.33 -16.36
CA PHE A 40 4.65 -5.96 -15.59
C PHE A 40 4.63 -4.49 -15.16
N GLN A 41 5.75 -3.73 -15.34
CA GLN A 41 5.90 -2.37 -14.83
C GLN A 41 6.42 -1.43 -15.91
N GLU A 42 5.86 -0.23 -15.98
CA GLU A 42 6.33 0.87 -16.80
C GLU A 42 6.17 2.19 -16.05
N LEU A 43 7.12 3.09 -16.24
CA LEU A 43 7.03 4.45 -15.73
C LEU A 43 7.11 5.45 -16.88
N TRP A 44 6.26 6.46 -16.84
CA TRP A 44 6.33 7.65 -17.69
C TRP A 44 6.53 8.87 -16.81
N GLY A 45 7.23 9.85 -17.35
CA GLY A 45 7.48 11.12 -16.67
C GLY A 45 7.14 12.30 -17.56
N GLU A 46 6.52 13.29 -16.96
CA GLU A 46 6.33 14.60 -17.57
C GLU A 46 7.43 15.55 -17.15
N PHE A 47 8.11 16.10 -18.14
CA PHE A 47 9.17 17.08 -17.95
C PHE A 47 8.67 18.48 -18.28
N ASP A 48 9.06 19.44 -17.45
CA ASP A 48 8.87 20.85 -17.75
C ASP A 48 9.64 21.21 -19.04
N VAL A 49 9.01 22.02 -19.89
CA VAL A 49 9.60 22.37 -21.20
C VAL A 49 10.64 23.49 -21.10
N VAL A 50 10.66 24.24 -19.98
CA VAL A 50 11.55 25.37 -19.78
C VAL A 50 12.87 24.95 -19.15
N ASP A 51 12.79 24.19 -18.04
CA ASP A 51 13.96 23.82 -17.25
C ASP A 51 14.31 22.31 -17.32
N GLY A 52 13.49 21.50 -17.98
CA GLY A 52 13.70 20.05 -18.11
C GLY A 52 13.52 19.26 -16.83
N ARG A 53 12.95 19.85 -15.78
CA ARG A 53 12.69 19.19 -14.51
C ARG A 53 11.55 18.19 -14.64
N LEU A 54 11.70 17.01 -14.04
CA LEU A 54 10.61 16.04 -13.87
C LEU A 54 9.61 16.60 -12.86
N LYS A 55 8.34 16.77 -13.26
CA LYS A 55 7.27 17.34 -12.41
C LYS A 55 6.12 16.40 -12.13
N ALA A 56 5.96 15.34 -12.93
CA ALA A 56 4.94 14.34 -12.71
C ALA A 56 5.41 12.97 -13.21
N VAL A 57 4.89 11.90 -12.61
CA VAL A 57 5.13 10.51 -13.00
C VAL A 57 3.84 9.73 -13.06
N LEU A 58 3.78 8.74 -13.94
CA LEU A 58 2.73 7.74 -14.02
C LEU A 58 3.38 6.36 -13.99
N LEU A 59 3.16 5.62 -12.91
CA LEU A 59 3.54 4.22 -12.80
C LEU A 59 2.40 3.34 -13.31
N ARG A 60 2.70 2.36 -14.15
CA ARG A 60 1.84 1.19 -14.40
C ARG A 60 2.46 -0.03 -13.74
N TYR A 61 1.71 -0.69 -12.89
CA TYR A 61 2.03 -2.01 -12.33
C TYR A 61 0.91 -2.98 -12.67
N ASP A 62 1.19 -3.97 -13.50
CA ASP A 62 0.16 -4.81 -14.15
C ASP A 62 -0.92 -3.96 -14.82
N GLY A 63 -2.17 -4.01 -14.34
CA GLY A 63 -3.30 -3.22 -14.81
C GLY A 63 -3.61 -1.97 -13.98
N SER A 64 -2.83 -1.69 -12.93
CA SER A 64 -3.00 -0.54 -12.05
C SER A 64 -2.11 0.60 -12.45
N TYR A 65 -2.65 1.82 -12.49
CA TYR A 65 -1.93 3.05 -12.82
C TYR A 65 -1.90 3.97 -11.60
N LEU A 66 -0.71 4.45 -11.23
CA LEU A 66 -0.49 5.33 -10.09
C LEU A 66 0.14 6.63 -10.55
N PRO A 67 -0.65 7.72 -10.67
CA PRO A 67 -0.15 9.04 -10.99
C PRO A 67 0.36 9.77 -9.75
N TYR A 68 1.44 10.55 -9.92
CA TYR A 68 1.88 11.55 -8.95
C TYR A 68 2.36 12.80 -9.67
N ALA A 69 2.03 13.98 -9.13
CA ALA A 69 2.46 15.26 -9.64
C ALA A 69 2.57 16.30 -8.52
N GLU A 70 3.59 17.16 -8.62
CA GLU A 70 3.68 18.37 -7.84
C GLU A 70 2.99 19.54 -8.55
N GLY A 71 1.69 19.72 -8.29
CA GLY A 71 0.90 20.80 -8.89
C GLY A 71 0.30 20.44 -10.24
N GLU A 72 0.43 21.34 -11.24
CA GLU A 72 -0.17 21.15 -12.56
C GLU A 72 0.61 20.17 -13.43
N PHE A 73 -0.12 19.25 -14.10
CA PHE A 73 0.45 18.26 -15.00
C PHE A 73 -0.45 18.05 -16.23
N ASP A 74 0.06 17.39 -17.23
CA ASP A 74 -0.66 17.05 -18.46
C ASP A 74 -1.62 15.88 -18.19
N VAL A 75 -2.83 16.24 -17.73
CA VAL A 75 -3.88 15.27 -17.37
C VAL A 75 -4.31 14.47 -18.60
N GLN A 76 -4.48 15.14 -19.76
CA GLN A 76 -4.88 14.47 -20.99
C GLN A 76 -3.81 13.47 -21.45
N GLY A 77 -2.54 13.87 -21.44
CA GLY A 77 -1.46 12.98 -21.82
C GLY A 77 -1.33 11.75 -20.93
N PHE A 78 -1.55 11.89 -19.60
CA PHE A 78 -1.60 10.74 -18.71
C PHE A 78 -2.84 9.87 -18.93
N ALA A 79 -4.01 10.47 -19.20
CA ALA A 79 -5.23 9.74 -19.52
C ALA A 79 -5.07 8.91 -20.81
N GLU A 80 -4.46 9.48 -21.86
CA GLU A 80 -4.15 8.77 -23.10
C GLU A 80 -3.23 7.57 -22.88
N LEU A 81 -2.21 7.68 -22.02
CA LEU A 81 -1.36 6.56 -21.63
C LEU A 81 -2.14 5.45 -20.92
N VAL A 82 -3.01 5.80 -19.98
CA VAL A 82 -3.88 4.83 -19.30
C VAL A 82 -4.80 4.13 -20.30
N LEU A 83 -5.49 4.90 -21.14
CA LEU A 83 -6.50 4.38 -22.09
C LEU A 83 -5.86 3.53 -23.20
N SER A 84 -4.64 3.85 -23.63
CA SER A 84 -3.90 3.07 -24.63
C SER A 84 -3.23 1.81 -24.07
N GLY A 85 -3.15 1.66 -22.75
CA GLY A 85 -2.53 0.50 -22.12
C GLY A 85 -3.21 -0.83 -22.46
N LYS A 86 -2.42 -1.87 -22.69
CA LYS A 86 -2.92 -3.22 -23.02
C LYS A 86 -3.74 -3.83 -21.88
N LYS A 87 -3.34 -3.56 -20.65
CA LYS A 87 -4.03 -3.97 -19.43
C LYS A 87 -4.32 -2.71 -18.62
N LYS A 88 -5.60 -2.43 -18.38
CA LYS A 88 -6.06 -1.26 -17.66
C LYS A 88 -7.25 -1.64 -16.79
N GLU A 89 -7.03 -1.74 -15.50
CA GLU A 89 -8.03 -2.18 -14.53
C GLU A 89 -8.42 -1.05 -13.60
N MET A 90 -7.44 -0.21 -13.22
CA MET A 90 -7.64 0.76 -12.17
C MET A 90 -6.64 1.94 -12.27
N VAL A 91 -7.11 3.13 -11.93
CA VAL A 91 -6.25 4.25 -11.54
C VAL A 91 -6.35 4.44 -10.04
N SER A 92 -5.22 4.48 -9.34
CA SER A 92 -5.15 4.56 -7.89
C SER A 92 -4.11 5.59 -7.45
N GLY A 93 -4.45 6.41 -6.46
CA GLY A 93 -3.53 7.46 -6.00
C GLY A 93 -4.19 8.45 -5.06
N SER A 94 -3.44 9.50 -4.73
CA SER A 94 -3.96 10.65 -3.97
C SER A 94 -5.24 11.18 -4.63
N SER A 95 -6.31 11.33 -3.85
CA SER A 95 -7.63 11.72 -4.39
C SER A 95 -7.59 12.98 -5.26
N PRO A 96 -6.90 14.07 -4.89
CA PRO A 96 -6.83 15.27 -5.74
C PRO A 96 -6.23 15.04 -7.12
N ILE A 97 -5.27 14.10 -7.24
CA ILE A 97 -4.63 13.80 -8.53
C ILE A 97 -5.51 12.88 -9.37
N VAL A 98 -6.08 11.83 -8.75
CA VAL A 98 -6.96 10.88 -9.43
C VAL A 98 -8.26 11.56 -9.90
N ASP A 99 -8.81 12.49 -9.12
CA ASP A 99 -10.01 13.26 -9.48
C ASP A 99 -9.81 14.13 -10.75
N ARG A 100 -8.58 14.56 -11.02
CA ARG A 100 -8.27 15.26 -12.28
C ARG A 100 -8.31 14.31 -13.47
N LEU A 101 -7.77 13.10 -13.34
CA LEU A 101 -7.86 12.07 -14.38
C LEU A 101 -9.28 11.58 -14.62
N ALA A 102 -10.15 11.65 -13.60
CA ALA A 102 -11.56 11.30 -13.73
C ALA A 102 -12.35 12.28 -14.62
N GLN A 103 -11.79 13.40 -15.00
CA GLN A 103 -12.39 14.32 -15.99
C GLN A 103 -12.17 13.82 -17.43
N GLU A 104 -11.14 13.00 -17.66
CA GLU A 104 -10.74 12.50 -18.98
C GLU A 104 -11.01 11.00 -19.15
N ILE A 105 -11.16 10.24 -18.06
CA ILE A 105 -11.37 8.79 -18.06
C ILE A 105 -12.71 8.46 -17.43
N SER A 106 -13.54 7.65 -18.12
CA SER A 106 -14.75 7.10 -17.54
C SER A 106 -14.46 5.89 -16.69
N PHE A 107 -14.91 5.91 -15.44
CA PHE A 107 -14.74 4.82 -14.49
C PHE A 107 -16.07 4.11 -14.20
N THR A 108 -16.03 2.81 -13.98
CA THR A 108 -17.21 1.97 -13.69
C THR A 108 -17.50 1.85 -12.21
N LYS A 109 -16.48 1.98 -11.36
CA LYS A 109 -16.57 1.87 -9.90
C LYS A 109 -15.53 2.76 -9.24
N GLU A 110 -15.89 3.29 -8.09
CA GLU A 110 -15.04 4.12 -7.25
C GLU A 110 -14.97 3.55 -5.83
N LYS A 111 -13.77 3.58 -5.24
CA LYS A 111 -13.56 3.37 -3.82
C LYS A 111 -12.70 4.51 -3.27
N ARG A 112 -13.19 5.20 -2.24
CA ARG A 112 -12.46 6.27 -1.53
C ARG A 112 -12.10 5.80 -0.13
N LEU A 113 -10.86 6.06 0.26
CA LEU A 113 -10.27 5.62 1.51
C LEU A 113 -9.61 6.80 2.21
N PHE A 114 -9.56 6.76 3.53
CA PHE A 114 -8.61 7.57 4.28
C PHE A 114 -7.23 6.99 4.11
N PHE A 115 -6.25 7.85 3.92
CA PHE A 115 -4.85 7.49 3.90
C PHE A 115 -4.18 8.03 5.16
N ALA A 116 -3.52 7.18 5.91
CA ALA A 116 -2.92 7.53 7.19
C ALA A 116 -1.47 7.03 7.28
N GLU A 117 -0.66 7.79 8.03
CA GLU A 117 0.72 7.45 8.32
C GLU A 117 1.01 7.41 9.82
N LEU A 118 2.02 6.64 10.19
CA LEU A 118 2.57 6.54 11.53
C LEU A 118 4.07 6.80 11.49
N ILE A 119 4.51 7.81 12.22
CA ILE A 119 5.92 8.17 12.43
C ILE A 119 6.39 7.78 13.82
N THR A 120 5.48 7.80 14.79
CA THR A 120 5.79 7.47 16.18
C THR A 120 4.62 6.72 16.81
N LEU A 121 4.91 5.57 17.40
CA LEU A 121 3.92 4.80 18.16
C LEU A 121 3.53 5.55 19.44
N GLN A 122 2.23 5.60 19.71
CA GLN A 122 1.71 6.04 21.01
C GLN A 122 2.03 4.98 22.07
N GLU A 123 2.05 5.40 23.34
CA GLU A 123 2.23 4.49 24.46
C GLU A 123 1.16 3.38 24.47
N LYS A 124 1.51 2.24 25.07
CA LYS A 124 0.63 1.07 25.13
C LYS A 124 -0.61 1.40 25.99
N GLY A 125 -1.79 1.22 25.38
CA GLY A 125 -3.07 1.36 26.08
C GLY A 125 -3.38 0.19 27.01
N GLU A 126 -4.29 0.39 27.97
CA GLU A 126 -4.72 -0.65 28.95
C GLU A 126 -5.29 -1.91 28.26
N THR A 127 -5.95 -1.76 27.13
CA THR A 127 -6.56 -2.89 26.38
C THR A 127 -5.54 -3.86 25.78
N GLU A 128 -4.27 -3.52 25.79
CA GLU A 128 -3.18 -4.38 25.27
C GLU A 128 -2.40 -5.07 26.41
N THR A 129 -2.79 -4.82 27.65
CA THR A 129 -2.21 -5.48 28.82
C THR A 129 -2.87 -6.86 29.04
N GLY A 130 -2.05 -7.87 29.33
CA GLY A 130 -2.55 -9.22 29.62
C GLY A 130 -2.70 -10.14 28.40
N ILE A 131 -2.41 -9.69 27.19
CA ILE A 131 -2.36 -10.57 26.02
C ILE A 131 -1.13 -11.48 26.16
N ASN A 132 -1.38 -12.78 26.28
CA ASN A 132 -0.32 -13.80 26.41
C ASN A 132 -0.33 -14.77 25.22
N PHE A 133 -0.23 -14.24 24.02
CA PHE A 133 -0.06 -15.00 22.80
C PHE A 133 1.33 -14.77 22.22
N GLN A 134 1.93 -15.82 21.70
CA GLN A 134 3.16 -15.71 20.93
C GLN A 134 2.84 -15.08 19.58
N ILE A 135 3.63 -14.09 19.19
CA ILE A 135 3.63 -13.55 17.82
C ILE A 135 4.60 -14.38 16.99
N ASN A 136 4.09 -14.92 15.89
CA ASN A 136 4.87 -15.63 14.89
C ASN A 136 5.05 -14.74 13.66
N GLN A 137 6.23 -14.77 13.06
CA GLN A 137 6.47 -14.19 11.75
C GLN A 137 6.27 -15.27 10.69
N ALA A 138 5.43 -14.98 9.71
CA ALA A 138 5.09 -15.95 8.67
C ALA A 138 6.24 -16.17 7.69
N GLY A 139 6.47 -17.45 7.38
CA GLY A 139 7.22 -17.90 6.22
C GLY A 139 6.27 -18.18 5.03
N VAL A 140 6.86 -18.63 3.92
CA VAL A 140 6.10 -19.04 2.73
C VAL A 140 5.19 -20.24 3.02
N GLU A 141 5.61 -21.10 3.93
CA GLU A 141 4.85 -22.26 4.43
C GLU A 141 3.56 -21.91 5.17
N ASP A 142 3.50 -20.71 5.74
CA ASP A 142 2.35 -20.25 6.53
C ASP A 142 1.26 -19.58 5.68
N VAL A 143 1.52 -19.35 4.38
CA VAL A 143 0.60 -18.62 3.48
C VAL A 143 -0.80 -19.21 3.50
N GLU A 144 -0.93 -20.54 3.43
CA GLU A 144 -2.23 -21.21 3.41
C GLU A 144 -2.99 -21.02 4.73
N ALA A 145 -2.30 -21.11 5.87
CA ALA A 145 -2.90 -20.94 7.18
C ALA A 145 -3.38 -19.49 7.39
N VAL A 146 -2.56 -18.52 7.00
CA VAL A 146 -2.90 -17.09 7.08
C VAL A 146 -4.06 -16.77 6.14
N CYS A 147 -4.02 -17.20 4.88
CA CYS A 147 -5.08 -16.95 3.92
C CYS A 147 -6.40 -17.64 4.31
N SER A 148 -6.34 -18.80 4.96
CA SER A 148 -7.54 -19.47 5.50
C SER A 148 -8.27 -18.63 6.56
N LEU A 149 -7.57 -17.82 7.34
CA LEU A 149 -8.21 -16.82 8.19
C LEU A 149 -8.83 -15.69 7.36
N LEU A 150 -8.08 -15.15 6.41
CA LEU A 150 -8.54 -14.01 5.59
C LEU A 150 -9.78 -14.37 4.76
N ASP A 151 -9.89 -15.60 4.24
CA ASP A 151 -11.07 -16.09 3.52
C ASP A 151 -12.37 -16.07 4.35
N GLN A 152 -12.26 -16.12 5.68
CA GLN A 152 -13.38 -16.05 6.60
C GLN A 152 -13.82 -14.62 6.93
N ILE A 153 -13.06 -13.62 6.46
CA ILE A 153 -13.33 -12.21 6.70
C ILE A 153 -13.98 -11.61 5.46
N PRO A 154 -15.21 -11.08 5.53
CA PRO A 154 -15.94 -10.60 4.35
C PRO A 154 -15.17 -9.60 3.50
N GLU A 155 -14.38 -8.74 4.13
CA GLU A 155 -13.58 -7.72 3.46
C GLU A 155 -12.48 -8.30 2.55
N PHE A 156 -12.07 -9.55 2.77
CA PHE A 156 -10.99 -10.24 2.04
C PHE A 156 -11.47 -11.44 1.22
N SER A 157 -12.69 -11.94 1.46
CA SER A 157 -13.19 -13.21 0.91
C SER A 157 -13.27 -13.28 -0.62
N SER A 158 -13.25 -12.13 -1.32
CA SER A 158 -13.29 -12.08 -2.79
C SER A 158 -11.92 -12.20 -3.46
N SER A 159 -10.83 -12.27 -2.70
CA SER A 159 -9.46 -12.18 -3.24
C SER A 159 -8.77 -13.53 -3.47
N GLY A 160 -9.25 -14.60 -2.86
CA GLY A 160 -8.90 -16.00 -3.08
C GLY A 160 -7.44 -16.29 -3.49
N GLU A 161 -7.27 -16.89 -4.67
CA GLU A 161 -5.96 -17.31 -5.20
C GLU A 161 -5.02 -16.10 -5.48
N SER A 162 -5.57 -14.97 -5.90
CA SER A 162 -4.77 -13.75 -6.13
C SER A 162 -4.12 -13.26 -4.83
N MET A 163 -4.80 -13.37 -3.70
CA MET A 163 -4.25 -13.00 -2.39
C MET A 163 -3.14 -13.96 -1.96
N ARG A 164 -3.33 -15.28 -2.16
CA ARG A 164 -2.31 -16.29 -1.86
C ARG A 164 -1.04 -16.08 -2.66
N SER A 165 -1.18 -15.93 -3.97
CA SER A 165 -0.04 -15.70 -4.86
C SER A 165 0.65 -14.37 -4.57
N GLY A 166 -0.10 -13.32 -4.24
CA GLY A 166 0.43 -12.02 -3.84
C GLY A 166 1.22 -12.10 -2.53
N MET A 167 0.65 -12.74 -1.49
CA MET A 167 1.33 -12.92 -0.20
C MET A 167 2.61 -13.75 -0.36
N ARG A 168 2.56 -14.86 -1.10
CA ARG A 168 3.73 -15.69 -1.39
C ARG A 168 4.84 -14.88 -2.04
N ARG A 169 4.52 -14.13 -3.11
CA ARG A 169 5.47 -13.25 -3.80
C ARG A 169 6.10 -12.23 -2.83
N THR A 170 5.28 -11.58 -2.01
CA THR A 170 5.75 -10.58 -1.03
C THR A 170 6.72 -11.17 -0.01
N LEU A 171 6.45 -12.38 0.49
CA LEU A 171 7.34 -13.05 1.44
C LEU A 171 8.63 -13.56 0.78
N GLU A 172 8.54 -14.14 -0.42
CA GLU A 172 9.69 -14.62 -1.20
C GLU A 172 10.64 -13.48 -1.60
N SER A 173 10.09 -12.36 -2.06
CA SER A 173 10.86 -11.17 -2.45
C SER A 173 11.32 -10.32 -1.26
N ARG A 174 10.82 -10.59 -0.06
CA ARG A 174 11.08 -9.80 1.15
C ARG A 174 10.67 -8.33 1.02
N THR A 175 9.66 -8.07 0.18
CA THR A 175 9.07 -6.72 0.02
C THR A 175 7.91 -6.46 0.99
N GLY A 176 7.75 -7.33 1.97
CA GLY A 176 6.81 -7.23 3.07
C GLY A 176 6.97 -8.42 4.01
N ARG A 177 6.26 -8.36 5.12
CA ARG A 177 6.24 -9.39 6.17
C ARG A 177 4.84 -9.55 6.74
N SER A 178 4.58 -10.70 7.39
CA SER A 178 3.30 -10.97 8.06
C SER A 178 3.58 -11.47 9.46
N TYR A 179 2.83 -10.94 10.43
CA TYR A 179 2.82 -11.41 11.80
C TYR A 179 1.46 -11.97 12.15
N PHE A 180 1.43 -13.11 12.82
CA PHE A 180 0.19 -13.76 13.21
C PHE A 180 0.23 -14.34 14.62
N VAL A 181 -0.96 -14.59 15.14
CA VAL A 181 -1.19 -15.33 16.39
C VAL A 181 -1.95 -16.59 16.04
N GLU A 182 -1.52 -17.69 16.64
CA GLU A 182 -2.13 -19.00 16.49
C GLU A 182 -2.73 -19.47 17.82
N LYS A 183 -3.83 -20.22 17.75
CA LYS A 183 -4.40 -20.97 18.85
C LYS A 183 -4.96 -22.29 18.34
N ASP A 184 -4.63 -23.37 19.02
CA ASP A 184 -5.09 -24.74 18.70
C ASP A 184 -4.84 -25.12 17.23
N GLY A 185 -3.66 -24.74 16.67
CA GLY A 185 -3.26 -25.02 15.30
C GLY A 185 -3.96 -24.17 14.24
N LYS A 186 -4.63 -23.06 14.63
CA LYS A 186 -5.33 -22.15 13.71
C LYS A 186 -4.86 -20.72 13.89
N VAL A 187 -4.60 -20.04 12.78
CA VAL A 187 -4.35 -18.60 12.80
C VAL A 187 -5.64 -17.86 13.20
N ILE A 188 -5.57 -17.07 14.28
CA ILE A 188 -6.71 -16.34 14.82
C ILE A 188 -6.62 -14.82 14.64
N ALA A 189 -5.42 -14.30 14.36
CA ALA A 189 -5.21 -12.90 14.01
C ALA A 189 -3.96 -12.77 13.13
N VAL A 190 -3.97 -11.80 12.22
CA VAL A 190 -2.85 -11.50 11.32
C VAL A 190 -2.77 -9.99 11.05
N VAL A 191 -1.56 -9.53 10.79
CA VAL A 191 -1.25 -8.24 10.18
C VAL A 191 -0.09 -8.44 9.21
N SER A 192 -0.15 -7.77 8.06
CA SER A 192 0.91 -7.85 7.06
C SER A 192 1.37 -6.48 6.62
N SER A 193 2.57 -6.40 6.10
CA SER A 193 3.05 -5.28 5.30
C SER A 193 3.27 -5.70 3.85
N THR A 194 3.31 -4.72 2.99
CA THR A 194 3.70 -4.85 1.58
C THR A 194 4.37 -3.56 1.11
N ALA A 195 4.95 -3.59 -0.08
CA ALA A 195 5.63 -2.43 -0.67
C ALA A 195 6.65 -1.78 0.29
N GLU A 196 7.33 -2.62 1.10
CA GLU A 196 8.42 -2.16 1.96
C GLU A 196 9.55 -1.62 1.08
N ASN A 197 9.98 -0.40 1.39
CA ASN A 197 11.03 0.31 0.67
C ASN A 197 11.96 1.02 1.68
N SER A 198 12.94 1.75 1.20
CA SER A 198 13.92 2.43 2.06
C SER A 198 13.33 3.49 3.00
N LEU A 199 12.13 4.02 2.69
CA LEU A 199 11.51 5.15 3.40
C LEU A 199 10.21 4.78 4.12
N SER A 200 9.48 3.79 3.63
CA SER A 200 8.12 3.49 4.09
C SER A 200 7.68 2.04 3.88
N ALA A 201 6.53 1.69 4.45
CA ALA A 201 5.88 0.39 4.26
C ALA A 201 4.35 0.53 4.35
N MET A 202 3.61 -0.25 3.57
CA MET A 202 2.16 -0.29 3.62
C MET A 202 1.67 -1.43 4.50
N ILE A 203 0.81 -1.14 5.47
CA ILE A 203 0.09 -2.16 6.25
C ILE A 203 -1.13 -2.63 5.46
N VAL A 204 -1.28 -3.94 5.40
CA VAL A 204 -2.39 -4.63 4.75
C VAL A 204 -2.84 -5.83 5.59
N GLY A 205 -4.01 -6.41 5.27
CA GLY A 205 -4.43 -7.69 5.84
C GLY A 205 -4.60 -7.70 7.37
N VAL A 206 -5.03 -6.58 7.97
CA VAL A 206 -5.32 -6.53 9.42
C VAL A 206 -6.61 -7.28 9.69
N ALA A 207 -6.52 -8.48 10.24
CA ALA A 207 -7.67 -9.34 10.46
C ALA A 207 -7.62 -10.05 11.81
N THR A 208 -8.80 -10.26 12.40
CA THR A 208 -9.00 -11.10 13.60
C THR A 208 -10.24 -11.95 13.39
N HIS A 209 -10.09 -13.25 13.63
CA HIS A 209 -11.18 -14.21 13.59
C HIS A 209 -12.36 -13.72 14.42
N PRO A 210 -13.62 -13.82 13.95
CA PRO A 210 -14.79 -13.25 14.62
C PRO A 210 -14.91 -13.60 16.11
N GLU A 211 -14.66 -14.86 16.47
CA GLU A 211 -14.74 -15.34 17.87
C GLU A 211 -13.65 -14.77 18.80
N TYR A 212 -12.59 -14.20 18.24
CA TYR A 212 -11.47 -13.63 19.01
C TYR A 212 -11.40 -12.10 18.93
N ARG A 213 -12.42 -11.46 18.34
CA ARG A 213 -12.52 -10.00 18.30
C ARG A 213 -12.76 -9.42 19.71
N GLY A 214 -12.44 -8.14 19.87
CA GLY A 214 -12.58 -7.45 21.17
C GLY A 214 -11.50 -7.76 22.20
N GLN A 215 -10.56 -8.67 21.91
CA GLN A 215 -9.46 -9.07 22.80
C GLN A 215 -8.16 -8.32 22.57
N GLY A 216 -8.15 -7.29 21.70
CA GLY A 216 -6.98 -6.46 21.44
C GLY A 216 -5.93 -7.07 20.51
N LEU A 217 -6.16 -8.25 19.90
CA LEU A 217 -5.16 -8.95 19.07
C LEU A 217 -4.69 -8.14 17.87
N ALA A 218 -5.60 -7.43 17.18
CA ALA A 218 -5.22 -6.57 16.06
C ALA A 218 -4.25 -5.46 16.50
N SER A 219 -4.55 -4.75 17.61
CA SER A 219 -3.67 -3.73 18.16
C SER A 219 -2.31 -4.30 18.59
N TYR A 220 -2.33 -5.50 19.19
CA TYR A 220 -1.12 -6.20 19.64
C TYR A 220 -0.17 -6.53 18.48
N LEU A 221 -0.70 -7.13 17.40
CA LEU A 221 0.07 -7.43 16.19
C LEU A 221 0.52 -6.17 15.46
N MET A 222 -0.39 -5.19 15.30
CA MET A 222 -0.08 -3.90 14.67
C MET A 222 1.06 -3.19 15.39
N ARG A 223 1.03 -3.15 16.73
CA ARG A 223 2.08 -2.53 17.53
C ARG A 223 3.43 -3.19 17.27
N ARG A 224 3.47 -4.51 17.22
CA ARG A 224 4.71 -5.25 16.94
C ARG A 224 5.25 -4.93 15.56
N LEU A 225 4.42 -5.06 14.52
CA LEU A 225 4.85 -4.80 13.14
C LEU A 225 5.27 -3.35 12.94
N CYS A 226 4.49 -2.40 13.46
CA CYS A 226 4.83 -0.98 13.38
C CYS A 226 6.12 -0.65 14.14
N ALA A 227 6.35 -1.24 15.31
CA ALA A 227 7.59 -1.02 16.07
C ALA A 227 8.82 -1.49 15.28
N ASP A 228 8.74 -2.67 14.65
CA ASP A 228 9.85 -3.21 13.86
C ASP A 228 10.12 -2.34 12.62
N LEU A 229 9.07 -1.89 11.90
CA LEU A 229 9.21 -1.01 10.73
C LEU A 229 9.77 0.38 11.10
N LEU A 230 9.30 0.97 12.21
CA LEU A 230 9.81 2.25 12.70
C LEU A 230 11.27 2.15 13.18
N ALA A 231 11.66 1.03 13.80
CA ALA A 231 13.05 0.78 14.17
C ALA A 231 13.99 0.70 12.96
N GLU A 232 13.45 0.33 11.79
CA GLU A 232 14.15 0.37 10.49
C GLU A 232 14.10 1.77 9.83
N SER A 233 13.63 2.80 10.55
CA SER A 233 13.49 4.19 10.07
C SER A 233 12.46 4.35 8.94
N ARG A 234 11.48 3.46 8.85
CA ARG A 234 10.40 3.54 7.85
C ARG A 234 9.16 4.21 8.43
N THR A 235 8.54 5.08 7.66
CA THR A 235 7.17 5.56 7.93
C THR A 235 6.19 4.43 7.59
N VAL A 236 5.23 4.18 8.48
CA VAL A 236 4.24 3.12 8.28
C VAL A 236 2.94 3.72 7.78
N CYS A 237 2.43 3.24 6.65
CA CYS A 237 1.23 3.76 6.00
C CYS A 237 0.11 2.72 5.97
N LEU A 238 -1.14 3.17 5.91
CA LEU A 238 -2.31 2.32 5.68
C LEU A 238 -3.47 3.07 5.05
N PHE A 239 -4.36 2.30 4.43
CA PHE A 239 -5.68 2.77 3.98
C PHE A 239 -6.78 2.21 4.87
N TYR A 240 -7.85 2.99 5.08
CA TYR A 240 -9.04 2.50 5.75
C TYR A 240 -10.30 3.26 5.30
N ASP A 241 -11.44 2.59 5.38
CA ASP A 241 -12.78 3.17 5.20
C ASP A 241 -13.68 2.84 6.40
N ASN A 242 -13.32 1.84 7.20
CA ASN A 242 -14.09 1.42 8.36
C ASN A 242 -13.71 2.28 9.59
N PRO A 243 -14.66 3.06 10.17
CA PRO A 243 -14.38 3.91 11.34
C PRO A 243 -13.92 3.14 12.58
N VAL A 244 -14.36 1.88 12.73
CA VAL A 244 -13.94 1.02 13.85
C VAL A 244 -12.46 0.68 13.75
N ALA A 245 -12.00 0.30 12.55
CA ALA A 245 -10.58 0.09 12.29
C ALA A 245 -9.79 1.40 12.43
N GLY A 246 -10.32 2.52 11.91
CA GLY A 246 -9.74 3.85 12.06
C GLY A 246 -9.49 4.24 13.52
N ALA A 247 -10.41 3.90 14.42
CA ALA A 247 -10.25 4.14 15.86
C ALA A 247 -9.06 3.36 16.45
N ILE A 248 -8.80 2.13 15.98
CA ILE A 248 -7.61 1.35 16.37
C ILE A 248 -6.35 2.06 15.89
N TYR A 249 -6.30 2.45 14.62
CA TYR A 249 -5.14 3.09 14.02
C TYR A 249 -4.79 4.42 14.69
N LYS A 250 -5.80 5.25 14.96
CA LYS A 250 -5.60 6.53 15.69
C LYS A 250 -5.05 6.34 17.11
N ARG A 251 -5.51 5.31 17.83
CA ARG A 251 -4.95 4.97 19.15
C ARG A 251 -3.48 4.50 19.09
N LEU A 252 -3.07 3.89 17.99
CA LEU A 252 -1.66 3.53 17.77
C LEU A 252 -0.79 4.75 17.40
N GLY A 253 -1.39 5.86 16.98
CA GLY A 253 -0.71 7.09 16.63
C GLY A 253 -0.77 7.45 15.15
N PHE A 254 -1.50 6.68 14.33
CA PHE A 254 -1.70 7.02 12.91
C PHE A 254 -2.45 8.34 12.76
N LYS A 255 -1.99 9.16 11.82
CA LYS A 255 -2.60 10.44 11.45
C LYS A 255 -3.06 10.38 9.99
N ASP A 256 -4.28 10.85 9.73
CA ASP A 256 -4.76 10.98 8.36
C ASP A 256 -3.95 12.06 7.64
N ILE A 257 -3.43 11.73 6.46
CA ILE A 257 -2.63 12.63 5.61
C ILE A 257 -3.34 12.95 4.28
N GLY A 258 -4.53 12.42 4.05
CA GLY A 258 -5.35 12.72 2.88
C GLY A 258 -6.33 11.62 2.53
N GLY A 259 -6.90 11.73 1.34
CA GLY A 259 -7.73 10.70 0.72
C GLY A 259 -6.96 9.92 -0.33
N TRP A 260 -7.30 8.65 -0.47
CA TRP A 260 -6.84 7.78 -1.53
C TRP A 260 -8.00 7.28 -2.36
N SER A 261 -7.93 7.43 -3.66
CA SER A 261 -8.96 6.96 -4.59
C SER A 261 -8.50 5.76 -5.39
N MET A 262 -9.38 4.79 -5.53
CA MET A 262 -9.23 3.64 -6.44
C MET A 262 -10.41 3.70 -7.43
N MET A 263 -10.12 4.01 -8.68
CA MET A 263 -11.07 4.18 -9.77
C MET A 263 -10.91 3.05 -10.78
N TYR A 264 -11.93 2.21 -10.93
CA TYR A 264 -11.91 1.03 -11.80
C TYR A 264 -12.43 1.37 -13.20
N ILE A 265 -11.72 0.90 -14.21
CA ILE A 265 -12.02 1.14 -15.64
C ILE A 265 -12.96 0.06 -16.19
#